data_93d674a57d550dc3ceb13e8f2c658f75
#
_entry.id   93d674a57d550dc3ceb13e8f2c658f75
#
_cell.length_a   1.000
_cell.length_b   1.000
_cell.length_c   1.000
_cell.angle_alpha   90.00
_cell.angle_beta   90.00
_cell.angle_gamma   90.00
#
_symmetry.space_group_name_H-M   'P 1'
#
loop_
_entity.id
_entity.type
_entity.pdbx_description
1 polymer ?
#
loop_
_entity_poly.entity_id
_entity_poly.type
_entity_poly.pdbx_seq_one_letter_code
_entity_poly.pdbx_strand_id
1 'polypeptide(L)'
;MPDTAKVQLTAVYQRYYDDLRSTAPELLDDGYSNPYYSSIPDGWFESTTRIMIVGEEGFGTWGCGKGDEHPIPANDFETIQNLNYNYLRKQLLQDDGKLNNSAFWKRFRKISPYGVCSWTNIDKIHRLANKNCALSQTERKKLHSINTRVLFEEINILNPTHIIFFGWYGVSLRHELPDVYSLLYPNGSSDNSLWDQNVVPIQNDGRIFIFAYHPNWGYRNKGYEDKVLKTIQDHI
;
A
#
# COMPACT_ATOMS: atom_id res chain seq x y z
N MET A 1 9.53 20.64 -4.64
CA MET A 1 9.08 19.28 -5.02
C MET A 1 8.14 18.65 -3.97
N PRO A 2 8.42 18.60 -2.65
CA PRO A 2 7.47 18.00 -1.68
C PRO A 2 6.08 18.64 -1.70
N ASP A 3 6.00 19.98 -1.76
CA ASP A 3 4.71 20.69 -1.78
C ASP A 3 3.87 20.38 -3.03
N THR A 4 4.52 20.26 -4.19
CA THR A 4 3.84 19.89 -5.44
C THR A 4 3.26 18.50 -5.36
N ALA A 5 4.00 17.52 -4.83
CA ALA A 5 3.53 16.16 -4.66
C ALA A 5 2.38 16.08 -3.63
N LYS A 6 2.46 16.85 -2.52
CA LYS A 6 1.36 16.94 -1.54
C LYS A 6 0.07 17.45 -2.19
N VAL A 7 0.16 18.51 -2.99
CA VAL A 7 -0.99 19.06 -3.73
C VAL A 7 -1.57 18.04 -4.71
N GLN A 8 -0.71 17.35 -5.46
CA GLN A 8 -1.14 16.32 -6.40
C GLN A 8 -1.83 15.15 -5.69
N LEU A 9 -1.27 14.63 -4.59
CA LEU A 9 -1.89 13.58 -3.80
C LEU A 9 -3.24 14.02 -3.24
N THR A 10 -3.36 15.24 -2.73
CA THR A 10 -4.63 15.78 -2.24
C THR A 10 -5.69 15.80 -3.35
N ALA A 11 -5.31 16.18 -4.56
CA ALA A 11 -6.23 16.17 -5.71
C ALA A 11 -6.65 14.73 -6.11
N VAL A 12 -5.75 13.75 -5.99
CA VAL A 12 -6.08 12.32 -6.19
C VAL A 12 -7.10 11.87 -5.16
N TYR A 13 -6.88 12.20 -3.89
CA TYR A 13 -7.77 11.77 -2.80
C TYR A 13 -9.12 12.46 -2.82
N GLN A 14 -9.18 13.71 -3.28
CA GLN A 14 -10.45 14.38 -3.53
C GLN A 14 -11.27 13.62 -4.57
N ARG A 15 -10.67 13.28 -5.71
CA ARG A 15 -11.35 12.47 -6.75
C ARG A 15 -11.77 11.10 -6.23
N TYR A 16 -10.90 10.44 -5.45
CA TYR A 16 -11.22 9.16 -4.83
C TYR A 16 -12.45 9.25 -3.91
N TYR A 17 -12.50 10.27 -3.07
CA TYR A 17 -13.62 10.51 -2.17
C TYR A 17 -14.92 10.79 -2.94
N ASP A 18 -14.85 11.58 -4.01
CA ASP A 18 -16.01 11.88 -4.85
C ASP A 18 -16.52 10.63 -5.58
N ASP A 19 -15.62 9.79 -6.06
CA ASP A 19 -15.97 8.49 -6.66
C ASP A 19 -16.59 7.53 -5.63
N LEU A 20 -16.07 7.46 -4.41
CA LEU A 20 -16.67 6.68 -3.33
C LEU A 20 -18.10 7.16 -3.05
N ARG A 21 -18.32 8.45 -2.91
CA ARG A 21 -19.64 9.02 -2.65
C ARG A 21 -20.65 8.69 -3.75
N SER A 22 -20.19 8.60 -4.99
CA SER A 22 -21.06 8.31 -6.13
C SER A 22 -21.30 6.81 -6.33
N THR A 23 -20.30 5.95 -6.04
CA THR A 23 -20.31 4.53 -6.41
C THR A 23 -20.67 3.62 -5.25
N ALA A 24 -20.24 3.95 -4.04
CA ALA A 24 -20.35 3.13 -2.84
C ALA A 24 -20.45 3.97 -1.57
N PRO A 25 -21.46 4.88 -1.47
CA PRO A 25 -21.59 5.80 -0.33
C PRO A 25 -21.69 5.08 1.02
N GLU A 26 -22.21 3.85 1.04
CA GLU A 26 -22.31 3.01 2.22
C GLU A 26 -20.95 2.67 2.85
N LEU A 27 -19.86 2.73 2.09
CA LEU A 27 -18.51 2.46 2.59
C LEU A 27 -17.90 3.67 3.32
N LEU A 28 -18.57 4.79 3.33
CA LEU A 28 -18.20 5.97 4.14
C LEU A 28 -18.90 5.98 5.51
N ASP A 29 -19.80 5.02 5.78
CA ASP A 29 -20.51 4.87 7.03
C ASP A 29 -19.62 4.35 8.18
N ASP A 30 -20.14 4.39 9.42
CA ASP A 30 -19.39 4.06 10.65
C ASP A 30 -18.89 2.60 10.73
N GLY A 31 -19.41 1.70 9.90
CA GLY A 31 -18.95 0.31 9.81
C GLY A 31 -17.61 0.12 9.10
N TYR A 32 -17.05 1.19 8.50
CA TYR A 32 -15.83 1.15 7.69
C TYR A 32 -14.82 2.17 8.17
N SER A 33 -13.53 1.91 7.89
CA SER A 33 -12.46 2.87 8.14
C SER A 33 -12.60 4.10 7.25
N ASN A 34 -11.99 5.22 7.65
CA ASN A 34 -11.66 6.23 6.66
C ASN A 34 -10.72 5.66 5.60
N PRO A 35 -10.73 6.21 4.37
CA PRO A 35 -9.79 5.81 3.35
C PRO A 35 -8.35 5.99 3.80
N TYR A 36 -7.49 5.04 3.45
CA TYR A 36 -6.07 5.19 3.64
C TYR A 36 -5.49 6.12 2.57
N TYR A 37 -4.88 7.23 3.01
CA TYR A 37 -4.16 8.18 2.15
C TYR A 37 -2.66 8.11 2.43
N SER A 38 -1.87 7.83 1.41
CA SER A 38 -0.41 7.75 1.54
C SER A 38 0.18 9.09 1.97
N SER A 39 1.18 9.03 2.84
CA SER A 39 1.96 10.18 3.27
C SER A 39 3.31 10.21 2.57
N ILE A 40 3.93 11.39 2.54
CA ILE A 40 5.29 11.57 2.04
C ILE A 40 6.24 11.50 3.23
N PRO A 41 7.12 10.47 3.32
CA PRO A 41 8.11 10.39 4.40
C PRO A 41 9.17 11.50 4.31
N ASP A 42 9.75 11.86 5.46
CA ASP A 42 10.88 12.78 5.50
C ASP A 42 12.04 12.26 4.64
N GLY A 43 12.68 13.15 3.88
CA GLY A 43 13.80 12.82 3.01
C GLY A 43 13.43 11.97 1.79
N TRP A 44 12.11 11.79 1.48
CA TRP A 44 11.68 10.95 0.37
C TRP A 44 12.28 11.36 -0.98
N PHE A 45 12.16 12.63 -1.34
CA PHE A 45 12.63 13.12 -2.64
C PHE A 45 14.14 13.39 -2.71
N GLU A 46 14.78 13.45 -1.57
CA GLU A 46 16.25 13.59 -1.43
C GLU A 46 16.96 12.24 -1.50
N SER A 47 16.25 11.14 -1.23
CA SER A 47 16.81 9.80 -1.22
C SER A 47 16.98 9.24 -2.64
N THR A 48 18.12 8.60 -2.86
CA THR A 48 18.38 7.80 -4.09
C THR A 48 17.62 6.48 -4.06
N THR A 49 17.29 5.96 -2.88
CA THR A 49 16.55 4.71 -2.70
C THR A 49 15.23 4.99 -1.99
N ARG A 50 14.14 5.01 -2.76
CA ARG A 50 12.77 5.24 -2.31
C ARG A 50 11.96 3.95 -2.45
N ILE A 51 11.55 3.38 -1.32
CA ILE A 51 10.88 2.08 -1.28
C ILE A 51 9.41 2.28 -0.92
N MET A 52 8.50 1.98 -1.84
CA MET A 52 7.07 1.94 -1.56
C MET A 52 6.66 0.50 -1.26
N ILE A 53 6.11 0.26 -0.07
CA ILE A 53 5.58 -1.04 0.32
C ILE A 53 4.06 -1.01 0.21
N VAL A 54 3.52 -1.92 -0.59
CA VAL A 54 2.09 -2.02 -0.89
C VAL A 54 1.51 -3.25 -0.19
N GLY A 55 0.57 -3.02 0.74
CA GLY A 55 -0.24 -4.07 1.37
C GLY A 55 -1.55 -4.30 0.62
N GLU A 56 -2.30 -5.36 0.99
CA GLU A 56 -3.64 -5.60 0.44
C GLU A 56 -4.65 -4.63 1.02
N GLU A 57 -4.82 -4.64 2.35
CA GLU A 57 -5.82 -3.85 3.06
C GLU A 57 -5.36 -3.47 4.48
N GLY A 58 -6.04 -2.51 5.08
CA GLY A 58 -5.88 -2.19 6.50
C GLY A 58 -6.46 -3.27 7.41
N PHE A 59 -6.11 -3.21 8.70
CA PHE A 59 -6.61 -4.13 9.71
C PHE A 59 -6.88 -3.40 11.04
N GLY A 60 -8.08 -3.61 11.60
CA GLY A 60 -8.47 -3.05 12.89
C GLY A 60 -8.96 -1.60 12.83
N THR A 61 -9.10 -0.97 13.99
CA THR A 61 -9.58 0.42 14.13
C THR A 61 -8.50 1.47 13.87
N TRP A 62 -7.29 1.00 13.58
CA TRP A 62 -6.13 1.85 13.54
C TRP A 62 -6.12 2.81 12.34
N GLY A 63 -5.73 4.07 12.60
CA GLY A 63 -5.46 5.09 11.55
C GLY A 63 -6.68 5.65 10.84
N CYS A 64 -7.89 5.28 11.29
CA CYS A 64 -9.09 5.69 10.57
C CYS A 64 -9.79 6.92 11.17
N GLY A 65 -9.41 7.34 12.40
CA GLY A 65 -10.10 8.43 13.09
C GLY A 65 -11.60 8.20 13.32
N LYS A 66 -12.10 6.98 13.02
CA LYS A 66 -13.48 6.57 13.31
C LYS A 66 -13.52 5.78 14.62
N GLY A 67 -14.53 6.03 15.44
CA GLY A 67 -14.69 5.42 16.77
C GLY A 67 -14.07 6.23 17.90
N ASP A 68 -13.44 7.36 17.60
CA ASP A 68 -13.00 8.36 18.58
C ASP A 68 -14.16 9.28 18.97
N GLU A 69 -14.06 9.98 20.11
CA GLU A 69 -15.08 10.97 20.53
C GLU A 69 -15.30 12.07 19.47
N HIS A 70 -14.28 12.32 18.63
CA HIS A 70 -14.32 13.26 17.52
C HIS A 70 -13.87 12.57 16.22
N PRO A 71 -14.77 11.89 15.50
CA PRO A 71 -14.40 11.18 14.28
C PRO A 71 -13.92 12.16 13.20
N ILE A 72 -12.80 11.82 12.57
CA ILE A 72 -12.24 12.62 11.48
C ILE A 72 -13.08 12.38 10.22
N PRO A 73 -13.54 13.45 9.53
CA PRO A 73 -14.25 13.30 8.27
C PRO A 73 -13.37 12.64 7.19
N ALA A 74 -13.94 11.75 6.38
CA ALA A 74 -13.21 11.02 5.32
C ALA A 74 -12.60 11.94 4.24
N ASN A 75 -13.07 13.19 4.14
CA ASN A 75 -12.54 14.23 3.25
C ASN A 75 -11.56 15.19 3.94
N ASP A 76 -11.20 14.94 5.18
CA ASP A 76 -10.09 15.65 5.83
C ASP A 76 -8.76 14.97 5.48
N PHE A 77 -8.34 15.15 4.22
CA PHE A 77 -7.18 14.48 3.64
C PHE A 77 -5.90 14.78 4.41
N GLU A 78 -5.72 16.04 4.85
CA GLU A 78 -4.52 16.46 5.56
C GLU A 78 -4.40 15.78 6.93
N THR A 79 -5.47 15.77 7.72
CA THR A 79 -5.48 15.10 9.02
C THR A 79 -5.24 13.60 8.87
N ILE A 80 -5.90 12.94 7.90
CA ILE A 80 -5.72 11.50 7.66
C ILE A 80 -4.30 11.19 7.20
N GLN A 81 -3.73 11.98 6.28
CA GLN A 81 -2.34 11.81 5.85
C GLN A 81 -1.35 11.99 7.00
N ASN A 82 -1.58 12.99 7.86
CA ASN A 82 -0.75 13.22 9.05
C ASN A 82 -0.84 12.06 10.06
N LEU A 83 -2.01 11.46 10.26
CA LEU A 83 -2.14 10.26 11.09
C LEU A 83 -1.33 9.10 10.50
N ASN A 84 -1.43 8.87 9.20
CA ASN A 84 -0.68 7.81 8.52
C ASN A 84 0.84 8.06 8.56
N TYR A 85 1.27 9.31 8.37
CA TYR A 85 2.66 9.71 8.52
C TYR A 85 3.18 9.44 9.93
N ASN A 86 2.46 9.89 10.96
CA ASN A 86 2.85 9.72 12.35
C ASN A 86 2.95 8.24 12.74
N TYR A 87 2.03 7.42 12.23
CA TYR A 87 2.11 5.98 12.47
C TYR A 87 3.29 5.33 11.76
N LEU A 88 3.51 5.63 10.50
CA LEU A 88 4.67 5.14 9.76
C LEU A 88 5.95 5.50 10.51
N ARG A 89 6.11 6.76 10.90
CA ARG A 89 7.23 7.26 11.67
C ARG A 89 7.42 6.50 12.99
N LYS A 90 6.33 6.30 13.75
CA LYS A 90 6.35 5.51 14.98
C LYS A 90 6.83 4.07 14.73
N GLN A 91 6.39 3.43 13.65
CA GLN A 91 6.83 2.07 13.31
C GLN A 91 8.31 2.01 12.90
N LEU A 92 8.86 3.07 12.35
CA LEU A 92 10.26 3.17 11.96
C LEU A 92 11.20 3.54 13.10
N LEU A 93 10.85 4.54 13.90
CA LEU A 93 11.72 5.08 14.97
C LEU A 93 11.70 4.27 16.26
N GLN A 94 10.71 3.40 16.45
CA GLN A 94 10.56 2.55 17.66
C GLN A 94 10.43 3.34 18.96
N ASP A 95 9.94 4.60 18.91
CA ASP A 95 10.08 5.59 19.97
C ASP A 95 9.29 5.31 21.28
N ASP A 96 8.24 4.47 21.26
CA ASP A 96 7.37 4.30 22.44
C ASP A 96 7.10 2.85 22.88
N GLY A 97 7.88 1.91 22.39
CA GLY A 97 7.80 0.49 22.78
C GLY A 97 6.53 -0.26 22.35
N LYS A 98 5.56 0.42 21.74
CA LYS A 98 4.30 -0.16 21.27
C LYS A 98 4.30 -0.35 19.76
N LEU A 99 5.24 -1.15 19.27
CA LEU A 99 5.33 -1.47 17.85
C LEU A 99 4.21 -2.44 17.45
N ASN A 100 3.68 -2.23 16.24
CA ASN A 100 2.80 -3.22 15.65
C ASN A 100 3.59 -4.50 15.33
N ASN A 101 3.23 -5.60 15.97
CA ASN A 101 3.90 -6.89 15.87
C ASN A 101 3.33 -7.81 14.79
N SER A 102 2.45 -7.28 13.90
CA SER A 102 2.00 -8.05 12.74
C SER A 102 3.16 -8.46 11.84
N ALA A 103 2.96 -9.52 11.06
CA ALA A 103 3.97 -10.01 10.13
C ALA A 103 4.35 -8.93 9.09
N PHE A 104 3.38 -8.14 8.65
CA PHE A 104 3.60 -7.02 7.73
C PHE A 104 4.59 -6.01 8.32
N TRP A 105 4.33 -5.48 9.52
CA TRP A 105 5.19 -4.46 10.13
C TRP A 105 6.54 -4.99 10.57
N LYS A 106 6.64 -6.26 10.96
CA LYS A 106 7.94 -6.91 11.21
C LYS A 106 8.80 -6.96 9.94
N ARG A 107 8.20 -7.32 8.80
CA ARG A 107 8.91 -7.33 7.51
C ARG A 107 9.23 -5.92 7.04
N PHE A 108 8.30 -4.98 7.18
CA PHE A 108 8.52 -3.58 6.86
C PHE A 108 9.78 -3.03 7.57
N ARG A 109 9.91 -3.25 8.87
CA ARG A 109 11.09 -2.82 9.66
C ARG A 109 12.40 -3.50 9.24
N LYS A 110 12.35 -4.71 8.69
CA LYS A 110 13.54 -5.37 8.12
C LYS A 110 13.97 -4.76 6.78
N ILE A 111 13.03 -4.16 6.05
CA ILE A 111 13.28 -3.51 4.76
C ILE A 111 13.74 -2.06 4.95
N SER A 112 13.22 -1.37 5.94
CA SER A 112 13.46 0.07 6.14
C SER A 112 14.93 0.50 6.25
N PRO A 113 15.89 -0.34 6.66
CA PRO A 113 17.31 0.03 6.64
C PRO A 113 17.91 0.21 5.24
N TYR A 114 17.22 -0.25 4.18
CA TYR A 114 17.75 -0.19 2.81
C TYR A 114 17.40 1.11 2.07
N GLY A 115 16.47 1.91 2.56
CA GLY A 115 16.07 3.17 1.93
C GLY A 115 14.96 3.89 2.67
N VAL A 116 14.57 5.06 2.18
CA VAL A 116 13.41 5.76 2.72
C VAL A 116 12.15 5.01 2.30
N CYS A 117 11.36 4.61 3.29
CA CYS A 117 10.18 3.77 3.07
C CYS A 117 8.88 4.56 3.18
N SER A 118 7.99 4.37 2.21
CA SER A 118 6.59 4.74 2.25
C SER A 118 5.71 3.49 2.30
N TRP A 119 4.47 3.65 2.70
CA TRP A 119 3.49 2.57 2.76
C TRP A 119 2.18 3.00 2.16
N THR A 120 1.55 2.08 1.46
CA THR A 120 0.17 2.18 0.99
C THR A 120 -0.53 0.82 0.98
N ASN A 121 -1.83 0.81 0.72
CA ASN A 121 -2.62 -0.40 0.52
C ASN A 121 -3.34 -0.32 -0.82
N ILE A 122 -3.65 -1.47 -1.40
CA ILE A 122 -4.52 -1.57 -2.58
C ILE A 122 -5.95 -1.21 -2.17
N ASP A 123 -6.52 -1.95 -1.21
CA ASP A 123 -7.80 -1.60 -0.64
C ASP A 123 -7.63 -0.43 0.34
N LYS A 124 -8.14 0.73 -0.06
CA LYS A 124 -8.00 1.97 0.74
C LYS A 124 -8.93 2.02 1.95
N ILE A 125 -9.97 1.21 1.96
CA ILE A 125 -10.98 1.12 3.03
C ILE A 125 -11.03 -0.33 3.51
N HIS A 126 -11.33 -0.54 4.80
CA HIS A 126 -11.60 -1.85 5.37
C HIS A 126 -12.75 -1.75 6.37
N ARG A 127 -13.33 -2.89 6.74
CA ARG A 127 -14.38 -2.95 7.77
C ARG A 127 -13.79 -2.78 9.16
N LEU A 128 -14.51 -2.13 10.05
CA LEU A 128 -14.12 -1.93 11.46
C LEU A 128 -14.51 -3.11 12.37
N ALA A 129 -14.90 -4.26 11.80
CA ALA A 129 -15.33 -5.42 12.58
C ALA A 129 -14.17 -6.08 13.35
N ASN A 130 -14.41 -6.49 14.60
CA ASN A 130 -13.41 -7.05 15.51
C ASN A 130 -12.75 -8.37 15.07
N LYS A 131 -13.30 -9.08 14.09
CA LYS A 131 -12.80 -10.42 13.69
C LYS A 131 -12.61 -10.62 12.20
N ASN A 132 -13.20 -9.78 11.36
CA ASN A 132 -13.07 -9.88 9.92
C ASN A 132 -13.14 -8.48 9.33
N CYS A 133 -11.99 -7.85 9.18
CA CYS A 133 -11.86 -6.48 8.67
C CYS A 133 -11.83 -6.44 7.13
N ALA A 134 -11.75 -7.59 6.46
CA ALA A 134 -11.70 -7.65 5.01
C ALA A 134 -13.03 -7.20 4.39
N LEU A 135 -12.93 -6.45 3.30
CA LEU A 135 -14.07 -6.17 2.44
C LEU A 135 -14.61 -7.48 1.84
N SER A 136 -15.92 -7.56 1.67
CA SER A 136 -16.52 -8.66 0.90
C SER A 136 -16.11 -8.60 -0.56
N GLN A 137 -16.21 -9.72 -1.27
CA GLN A 137 -15.89 -9.78 -2.70
C GLN A 137 -16.73 -8.76 -3.53
N THR A 138 -17.97 -8.52 -3.14
CA THR A 138 -18.83 -7.54 -3.79
C THR A 138 -18.34 -6.10 -3.61
N GLU A 139 -17.94 -5.76 -2.37
CA GLU A 139 -17.37 -4.44 -2.07
C GLU A 139 -16.04 -4.23 -2.78
N ARG A 140 -15.15 -5.22 -2.77
CA ARG A 140 -13.88 -5.17 -3.52
C ARG A 140 -14.12 -4.94 -5.01
N LYS A 141 -15.07 -5.65 -5.62
CA LYS A 141 -15.42 -5.46 -7.04
C LYS A 141 -15.92 -4.05 -7.35
N LYS A 142 -16.71 -3.44 -6.45
CA LYS A 142 -17.16 -2.05 -6.62
C LYS A 142 -16.00 -1.05 -6.58
N LEU A 143 -15.02 -1.30 -5.71
CA LEU A 143 -13.91 -0.37 -5.49
C LEU A 143 -12.71 -0.63 -6.41
N HIS A 144 -12.66 -1.77 -7.07
CA HIS A 144 -11.47 -2.27 -7.76
C HIS A 144 -10.83 -1.22 -8.68
N SER A 145 -11.61 -0.69 -9.63
CA SER A 145 -11.11 0.31 -10.59
C SER A 145 -10.71 1.63 -9.95
N ILE A 146 -11.40 2.01 -8.87
CA ILE A 146 -11.12 3.25 -8.14
C ILE A 146 -9.82 3.08 -7.33
N ASN A 147 -9.69 1.98 -6.59
CA ASN A 147 -8.52 1.69 -5.76
C ASN A 147 -7.24 1.52 -6.61
N THR A 148 -7.33 0.76 -7.71
CA THR A 148 -6.17 0.52 -8.59
C THR A 148 -5.68 1.79 -9.26
N ARG A 149 -6.61 2.65 -9.69
CA ARG A 149 -6.26 3.97 -10.24
C ARG A 149 -5.54 4.85 -9.20
N VAL A 150 -6.06 4.93 -7.97
CA VAL A 150 -5.42 5.72 -6.90
C VAL A 150 -4.02 5.19 -6.60
N LEU A 151 -3.85 3.88 -6.48
CA LEU A 151 -2.54 3.26 -6.27
C LEU A 151 -1.56 3.62 -7.39
N PHE A 152 -2.01 3.56 -8.65
CA PHE A 152 -1.19 3.92 -9.80
C PHE A 152 -0.79 5.41 -9.79
N GLU A 153 -1.72 6.30 -9.46
CA GLU A 153 -1.45 7.73 -9.32
C GLU A 153 -0.47 8.01 -8.16
N GLU A 154 -0.61 7.33 -7.01
CA GLU A 154 0.35 7.41 -5.90
C GLU A 154 1.77 6.99 -6.33
N ILE A 155 1.89 5.87 -7.06
CA ILE A 155 3.17 5.40 -7.61
C ILE A 155 3.79 6.47 -8.53
N ASN A 156 3.01 7.09 -9.39
CA ASN A 156 3.52 8.10 -10.32
C ASN A 156 3.93 9.41 -9.63
N ILE A 157 3.14 9.87 -8.65
CA ILE A 157 3.43 11.11 -7.90
C ILE A 157 4.63 10.93 -6.97
N LEU A 158 4.65 9.85 -6.21
CA LEU A 158 5.74 9.56 -5.27
C LEU A 158 7.01 9.09 -5.97
N ASN A 159 6.88 8.57 -7.17
CA ASN A 159 7.99 8.10 -8.00
C ASN A 159 9.01 7.25 -7.22
N PRO A 160 8.60 6.14 -6.58
CA PRO A 160 9.50 5.24 -5.90
C PRO A 160 10.49 4.59 -6.87
N THR A 161 11.69 4.28 -6.39
CA THR A 161 12.66 3.48 -7.14
C THR A 161 12.37 1.98 -7.03
N HIS A 162 11.76 1.58 -5.88
CA HIS A 162 11.40 0.19 -5.59
C HIS A 162 9.97 0.15 -5.10
N ILE A 163 9.18 -0.77 -5.66
CA ILE A 163 7.79 -1.01 -5.26
C ILE A 163 7.66 -2.48 -4.85
N ILE A 164 7.30 -2.73 -3.60
CA ILE A 164 7.22 -4.08 -3.04
C ILE A 164 5.77 -4.38 -2.73
N PHE A 165 5.18 -5.32 -3.45
CA PHE A 165 3.82 -5.78 -3.24
C PHE A 165 3.80 -6.99 -2.31
N PHE A 166 3.08 -6.87 -1.20
CA PHE A 166 2.80 -7.96 -0.27
C PHE A 166 1.37 -8.49 -0.45
N GLY A 167 1.16 -9.18 -1.53
CA GLY A 167 -0.03 -9.89 -1.91
C GLY A 167 0.30 -10.68 -3.16
N TRP A 168 -0.10 -11.95 -3.23
CA TRP A 168 0.21 -12.75 -4.39
C TRP A 168 -0.78 -12.47 -5.51
N TYR A 169 -0.31 -11.87 -6.58
CA TYR A 169 -1.14 -11.55 -7.73
C TYR A 169 -0.95 -12.56 -8.89
N GLY A 170 0.21 -13.21 -8.97
CA GLY A 170 0.50 -14.27 -9.93
C GLY A 170 -0.04 -13.98 -11.32
N VAL A 171 -0.69 -14.98 -11.92
CA VAL A 171 -1.34 -14.84 -13.23
C VAL A 171 -2.54 -13.90 -13.22
N SER A 172 -3.05 -13.50 -12.06
CA SER A 172 -4.18 -12.58 -11.92
C SER A 172 -3.75 -11.11 -11.93
N LEU A 173 -2.45 -10.76 -11.96
CA LEU A 173 -1.97 -9.38 -11.93
C LEU A 173 -2.66 -8.49 -12.96
N ARG A 174 -2.91 -9.01 -14.17
CA ARG A 174 -3.61 -8.29 -15.22
C ARG A 174 -5.03 -7.86 -14.82
N HIS A 175 -5.70 -8.67 -14.01
CA HIS A 175 -7.08 -8.41 -13.56
C HIS A 175 -7.10 -7.64 -12.24
N GLU A 176 -6.14 -7.92 -11.36
CA GLU A 176 -6.09 -7.34 -10.02
C GLU A 176 -5.47 -5.94 -10.02
N LEU A 177 -4.49 -5.70 -10.86
CA LEU A 177 -3.77 -4.42 -10.97
C LEU A 177 -3.52 -4.06 -12.44
N PRO A 178 -4.56 -3.75 -13.24
CA PRO A 178 -4.44 -3.56 -14.70
C PRO A 178 -3.50 -2.42 -15.08
N ASP A 179 -3.49 -1.31 -14.33
CA ASP A 179 -2.61 -0.16 -14.60
C ASP A 179 -1.14 -0.50 -14.31
N VAL A 180 -0.88 -1.22 -13.21
CA VAL A 180 0.46 -1.73 -12.89
C VAL A 180 0.89 -2.77 -13.92
N TYR A 181 -0.02 -3.68 -14.32
CA TYR A 181 0.27 -4.65 -15.39
C TYR A 181 0.65 -3.96 -16.69
N SER A 182 -0.11 -2.95 -17.12
CA SER A 182 0.16 -2.20 -18.34
C SER A 182 1.49 -1.44 -18.27
N LEU A 183 1.86 -0.94 -17.09
CA LEU A 183 3.17 -0.34 -16.87
C LEU A 183 4.30 -1.36 -17.03
N LEU A 184 4.15 -2.56 -16.48
CA LEU A 184 5.17 -3.61 -16.54
C LEU A 184 5.30 -4.26 -17.92
N TYR A 185 4.18 -4.37 -18.64
CA TYR A 185 4.08 -5.07 -19.92
C TYR A 185 3.42 -4.20 -20.97
N PRO A 186 4.05 -3.11 -21.44
CA PRO A 186 3.44 -2.16 -22.37
C PRO A 186 3.05 -2.81 -23.70
N ASN A 187 3.69 -3.93 -24.09
CA ASN A 187 3.40 -4.69 -25.31
C ASN A 187 2.42 -5.87 -25.07
N GLY A 188 1.83 -5.97 -23.87
CA GLY A 188 0.80 -6.96 -23.57
C GLY A 188 1.28 -8.40 -23.35
N SER A 189 2.57 -8.68 -23.44
CA SER A 189 3.13 -10.02 -23.21
C SER A 189 3.73 -10.13 -21.81
N SER A 190 3.21 -11.03 -20.96
CA SER A 190 3.84 -11.41 -19.70
C SER A 190 4.66 -12.69 -19.90
N ASP A 191 5.84 -12.74 -19.31
CA ASP A 191 6.54 -14.01 -19.14
C ASP A 191 5.92 -14.75 -17.94
N ASN A 192 5.01 -15.69 -18.24
CA ASN A 192 4.31 -16.46 -17.23
C ASN A 192 5.28 -17.35 -16.38
N SER A 193 6.47 -17.65 -16.88
CA SER A 193 7.46 -18.45 -16.15
C SER A 193 7.99 -17.74 -14.90
N LEU A 194 7.95 -16.41 -14.87
CA LEU A 194 8.33 -15.63 -13.68
C LEU A 194 7.40 -15.90 -12.50
N TRP A 195 6.13 -16.20 -12.74
CA TRP A 195 5.12 -16.35 -11.71
C TRP A 195 5.11 -17.69 -11.00
N ASP A 196 5.91 -18.65 -11.49
CA ASP A 196 6.19 -19.89 -10.77
C ASP A 196 7.13 -19.65 -9.58
N GLN A 197 7.74 -18.45 -9.50
CA GLN A 197 8.59 -18.05 -8.37
C GLN A 197 7.73 -17.41 -7.28
N ASN A 198 8.00 -17.76 -6.02
CA ASN A 198 7.29 -17.19 -4.87
C ASN A 198 7.67 -15.73 -4.56
N VAL A 199 8.72 -15.21 -5.19
CA VAL A 199 9.16 -13.81 -5.15
C VAL A 199 9.61 -13.45 -6.56
N VAL A 200 8.99 -12.43 -7.14
CA VAL A 200 9.20 -12.04 -8.53
C VAL A 200 9.69 -10.61 -8.61
N PRO A 201 10.99 -10.38 -8.91
CA PRO A 201 11.50 -9.06 -9.24
C PRO A 201 11.29 -8.77 -10.73
N ILE A 202 10.79 -7.59 -11.05
CA ILE A 202 10.63 -7.09 -12.42
C ILE A 202 11.21 -5.68 -12.50
N GLN A 203 12.14 -5.45 -13.41
CA GLN A 203 12.67 -4.11 -13.67
C GLN A 203 11.97 -3.49 -14.87
N ASN A 204 11.45 -2.28 -14.69
CA ASN A 204 10.83 -1.51 -15.76
C ASN A 204 10.95 0.00 -15.52
N ASP A 205 11.27 0.75 -16.56
CA ASP A 205 11.36 2.22 -16.55
C ASP A 205 12.19 2.78 -15.37
N GLY A 206 13.35 2.17 -15.10
CA GLY A 206 14.23 2.55 -14.00
C GLY A 206 13.68 2.23 -12.59
N ARG A 207 12.55 1.56 -12.50
CA ARG A 207 11.93 1.09 -11.25
C ARG A 207 12.05 -0.41 -11.11
N ILE A 208 12.12 -0.87 -9.88
CA ILE A 208 12.13 -2.29 -9.53
C ILE A 208 10.82 -2.63 -8.81
N PHE A 209 10.06 -3.56 -9.36
CA PHE A 209 8.83 -4.07 -8.80
C PHE A 209 9.10 -5.46 -8.23
N ILE A 210 8.78 -5.69 -6.96
CA ILE A 210 8.96 -6.98 -6.29
C ILE A 210 7.59 -7.44 -5.81
N PHE A 211 7.17 -8.60 -6.32
CA PHE A 211 5.92 -9.24 -5.90
C PHE A 211 6.24 -10.41 -4.97
N ALA A 212 5.64 -10.42 -3.81
CA ALA A 212 5.83 -11.46 -2.81
C ALA A 212 4.51 -11.78 -2.11
N TYR A 213 4.38 -13.00 -1.57
CA TYR A 213 3.23 -13.36 -0.74
C TYR A 213 3.12 -12.45 0.49
N HIS A 214 1.88 -12.28 0.94
CA HIS A 214 1.61 -11.60 2.20
C HIS A 214 2.49 -12.16 3.32
N PRO A 215 3.06 -11.32 4.19
CA PRO A 215 3.98 -11.76 5.24
C PRO A 215 3.47 -12.89 6.13
N ASN A 216 2.15 -12.97 6.38
CA ASN A 216 1.56 -14.08 7.14
C ASN A 216 1.77 -15.45 6.48
N TRP A 217 1.91 -15.51 5.16
CA TRP A 217 2.20 -16.76 4.46
C TRP A 217 3.62 -17.25 4.74
N GLY A 218 4.58 -16.33 4.87
CA GLY A 218 5.98 -16.64 5.17
C GLY A 218 6.19 -17.38 6.49
N TYR A 219 5.33 -17.14 7.50
CA TYR A 219 5.40 -17.90 8.76
C TYR A 219 5.15 -19.40 8.62
N ARG A 220 4.40 -19.79 7.59
CA ARG A 220 4.07 -21.19 7.30
C ARG A 220 5.11 -21.87 6.42
N ASN A 221 6.01 -21.11 5.80
CA ASN A 221 6.99 -21.59 4.82
C ASN A 221 8.41 -21.20 5.24
N LYS A 222 9.09 -22.16 5.89
CA LYS A 222 10.44 -21.97 6.42
C LYS A 222 11.40 -21.53 5.31
N GLY A 223 12.16 -20.46 5.56
CA GLY A 223 13.11 -19.89 4.60
C GLY A 223 12.52 -18.90 3.59
N TYR A 224 11.21 -18.77 3.51
CA TYR A 224 10.59 -17.83 2.57
C TYR A 224 10.89 -16.36 2.91
N GLU A 225 10.87 -16.02 4.20
CA GLU A 225 11.23 -14.68 4.68
C GLU A 225 12.63 -14.28 4.25
N ASP A 226 13.58 -15.18 4.41
CA ASP A 226 14.99 -14.95 4.03
C ASP A 226 15.12 -14.78 2.51
N LYS A 227 14.36 -15.56 1.73
CA LYS A 227 14.31 -15.40 0.27
C LYS A 227 13.77 -14.02 -0.13
N VAL A 228 12.68 -13.56 0.47
CA VAL A 228 12.11 -12.22 0.20
C VAL A 228 13.13 -11.13 0.52
N LEU A 229 13.71 -11.17 1.71
CA LEU A 229 14.69 -10.16 2.14
C LEU A 229 15.93 -10.18 1.25
N LYS A 230 16.44 -11.38 0.92
CA LYS A 230 17.57 -11.50 0.00
C LYS A 230 17.25 -10.92 -1.38
N THR A 231 16.08 -11.25 -1.95
CA THR A 231 15.66 -10.68 -3.25
C THR A 231 15.61 -9.16 -3.20
N ILE A 232 15.08 -8.58 -2.11
CA ILE A 232 15.05 -7.14 -1.93
C ILE A 232 16.48 -6.58 -1.86
N GLN A 233 17.36 -7.19 -1.07
CA GLN A 233 18.77 -6.77 -0.95
C GLN A 233 19.54 -6.85 -2.27
N ASP A 234 19.30 -7.89 -3.05
CA ASP A 234 20.01 -8.11 -4.33
C ASP A 234 19.58 -7.08 -5.41
N HIS A 235 18.50 -6.29 -5.18
CA HIS A 235 17.95 -5.34 -6.14
C HIS A 235 17.95 -3.87 -5.64
N ILE A 236 18.33 -3.60 -4.41
CA ILE A 236 18.56 -2.25 -3.86
C ILE A 236 20.05 -1.91 -3.88
#